data_0a14364d742c29a7d41c82887a03a936
#
_entry.id   0a14364d742c29a7d41c82887a03a936
#
_cell.length_a   1.000
_cell.length_b   1.000
_cell.length_c   1.000
_cell.angle_alpha   90.00
_cell.angle_beta   90.00
_cell.angle_gamma   90.00
#
_symmetry.space_group_name_H-M   'P 1'
#
loop_
_entity.id
_entity.type
_entity.pdbx_description
1 polymer ?
#
loop_
_entity_poly.entity_id
_entity_poly.type
_entity_poly.pdbx_seq_one_letter_code
_entity_poly.pdbx_strand_id
1 'polypeptide(L)'
;MNYTELQAQYPKLNIQELDLTEVDGLKGLCLDDNIAIEKKLSQNEKNCILAEELGHYHTSFGNILNQTIISNRKQEHIARLWAYDKLIGLPGIIQGYKMHCQSLYELANFFDVTEAFLKEA
;
A
#
# COMPACT_ATOMS: atom_id res chain seq x y z
N MET A 1 -4.24 -10.84 0.39
CA MET A 1 -4.34 -10.17 1.71
C MET A 1 -5.06 -8.84 1.53
N ASN A 2 -6.22 -8.70 2.18
CA ASN A 2 -7.02 -7.48 2.05
C ASN A 2 -6.60 -6.42 3.07
N TYR A 3 -7.25 -5.26 3.01
CA TYR A 3 -6.95 -4.12 3.87
C TYR A 3 -7.06 -4.47 5.36
N THR A 4 -8.13 -5.16 5.75
CA THR A 4 -8.34 -5.56 7.15
C THR A 4 -7.26 -6.53 7.63
N GLU A 5 -6.92 -7.49 6.80
CA GLU A 5 -5.88 -8.46 7.13
C GLU A 5 -4.50 -7.81 7.24
N LEU A 6 -4.22 -6.86 6.35
CA LEU A 6 -2.95 -6.14 6.38
C LEU A 6 -2.82 -5.31 7.66
N GLN A 7 -3.90 -4.61 8.07
CA GLN A 7 -3.91 -3.86 9.32
C GLN A 7 -3.64 -4.76 10.52
N ALA A 8 -4.22 -5.94 10.52
CA ALA A 8 -4.11 -6.87 11.65
C ALA A 8 -2.68 -7.37 11.89
N GLN A 9 -1.82 -7.31 10.86
CA GLN A 9 -0.42 -7.71 11.00
C GLN A 9 0.43 -6.68 11.76
N TYR A 10 -0.08 -5.46 11.95
CA TYR A 10 0.68 -4.35 12.56
C TYR A 10 -0.09 -3.74 13.72
N PRO A 11 -0.34 -4.53 14.79
CA PRO A 11 -1.18 -4.04 15.90
C PRO A 11 -0.55 -2.92 16.72
N LYS A 12 0.77 -2.72 16.59
CA LYS A 12 1.46 -1.64 17.30
C LYS A 12 1.40 -0.31 16.56
N LEU A 13 0.97 -0.30 15.30
CA LEU A 13 0.83 0.92 14.51
C LEU A 13 -0.57 1.47 14.67
N ASN A 14 -0.65 2.79 14.73
CA ASN A 14 -1.93 3.50 14.77
C ASN A 14 -2.35 3.81 13.34
N ILE A 15 -3.21 2.97 12.77
CA ILE A 15 -3.69 3.09 11.39
C ILE A 15 -5.10 3.65 11.44
N GLN A 16 -5.31 4.84 10.86
CA GLN A 16 -6.58 5.54 10.88
C GLN A 16 -7.00 5.97 9.49
N GLU A 17 -8.31 6.00 9.26
CA GLU A 17 -8.89 6.57 8.04
C GLU A 17 -9.33 8.00 8.36
N LEU A 18 -8.80 8.95 7.61
CA LEU A 18 -9.05 10.37 7.80
C LEU A 18 -9.45 11.02 6.49
N ASP A 19 -10.04 12.20 6.58
CA ASP A 19 -10.32 13.02 5.40
C ASP A 19 -9.05 13.80 5.05
N LEU A 20 -8.36 13.38 3.99
CA LEU A 20 -7.13 14.00 3.52
C LEU A 20 -7.37 14.86 2.27
N THR A 21 -8.62 15.11 1.90
CA THR A 21 -8.95 15.78 0.65
C THR A 21 -8.49 17.23 0.59
N GLU A 22 -8.22 17.88 1.73
CA GLU A 22 -7.70 19.24 1.76
C GLU A 22 -6.25 19.34 1.28
N VAL A 23 -5.52 18.23 1.26
CA VAL A 23 -4.15 18.17 0.75
C VAL A 23 -4.19 17.50 -0.61
N ASP A 24 -4.01 18.28 -1.64
CA ASP A 24 -4.15 17.81 -3.03
C ASP A 24 -3.20 16.63 -3.32
N GLY A 25 -3.80 15.57 -3.87
CA GLY A 25 -3.05 14.37 -4.25
C GLY A 25 -2.64 13.46 -3.09
N LEU A 26 -2.94 13.83 -1.85
CA LEU A 26 -2.54 13.01 -0.70
C LEU A 26 -3.59 11.93 -0.43
N LYS A 27 -3.17 10.67 -0.50
CA LYS A 27 -4.03 9.52 -0.23
C LYS A 27 -3.62 8.76 1.02
N GLY A 28 -2.38 8.94 1.45
CA GLY A 28 -1.86 8.32 2.66
C GLY A 28 -0.73 9.14 3.25
N LEU A 29 -0.46 8.90 4.53
CA LEU A 29 0.56 9.62 5.28
C LEU A 29 1.13 8.70 6.35
N CYS A 30 2.45 8.69 6.50
CA CYS A 30 3.13 7.94 7.55
C CYS A 30 3.99 8.88 8.36
N LEU A 31 3.76 8.92 9.69
CA LEU A 31 4.53 9.74 10.62
C LEU A 31 4.73 8.95 11.90
N ASP A 32 5.97 8.62 12.21
CA ASP A 32 6.34 7.77 13.35
C ASP A 32 5.55 6.45 13.30
N ASP A 33 4.79 6.12 14.33
CA ASP A 33 3.97 4.92 14.39
C ASP A 33 2.53 5.16 13.93
N ASN A 34 2.27 6.29 13.28
CA ASN A 34 0.93 6.67 12.83
C ASN A 34 0.85 6.61 11.32
N ILE A 35 -0.19 5.97 10.81
CA ILE A 35 -0.49 5.93 9.39
C ILE A 35 -1.93 6.42 9.19
N ALA A 36 -2.11 7.37 8.29
CA ALA A 36 -3.43 7.88 7.91
C ALA A 36 -3.70 7.50 6.46
N ILE A 37 -4.92 7.05 6.19
CA ILE A 37 -5.39 6.65 4.86
C ILE A 37 -6.63 7.46 4.54
N GLU A 38 -6.75 7.94 3.28
CA GLU A 38 -7.93 8.68 2.85
C GLU A 38 -9.17 7.78 2.93
N LYS A 39 -10.16 8.19 3.69
CA LYS A 39 -11.34 7.38 4.01
C LYS A 39 -12.25 7.10 2.82
N LYS A 40 -12.20 7.94 1.78
CA LYS A 40 -13.09 7.83 0.61
C LYS A 40 -12.62 6.83 -0.45
N LEU A 41 -11.43 6.28 -0.30
CA LEU A 41 -10.90 5.32 -1.26
C LEU A 41 -11.66 3.99 -1.20
N SER A 42 -11.63 3.23 -2.29
CA SER A 42 -12.15 1.86 -2.28
C SER A 42 -11.29 0.97 -1.38
N GLN A 43 -11.80 -0.18 -0.99
CA GLN A 43 -11.05 -1.10 -0.14
C GLN A 43 -9.76 -1.57 -0.80
N ASN A 44 -9.77 -1.83 -2.10
CA ASN A 44 -8.56 -2.22 -2.83
C ASN A 44 -7.55 -1.09 -2.89
N GLU A 45 -8.00 0.15 -3.10
CA GLU A 45 -7.10 1.31 -3.05
C GLU A 45 -6.51 1.52 -1.67
N LYS A 46 -7.34 1.41 -0.62
CA LYS A 46 -6.85 1.53 0.76
C LYS A 46 -5.78 0.49 1.06
N ASN A 47 -5.96 -0.73 0.56
CA ASN A 47 -4.98 -1.80 0.74
C ASN A 47 -3.64 -1.44 0.08
N CYS A 48 -3.69 -0.93 -1.15
CA CYS A 48 -2.49 -0.50 -1.87
C CYS A 48 -1.79 0.65 -1.16
N ILE A 49 -2.54 1.67 -0.73
CA ILE A 49 -1.98 2.84 -0.06
C ILE A 49 -1.39 2.44 1.29
N LEU A 50 -2.09 1.61 2.06
CA LEU A 50 -1.55 1.14 3.34
C LEU A 50 -0.24 0.38 3.13
N ALA A 51 -0.15 -0.48 2.12
CA ALA A 51 1.08 -1.21 1.82
C ALA A 51 2.23 -0.26 1.46
N GLU A 52 1.96 0.80 0.70
CA GLU A 52 2.97 1.80 0.37
C GLU A 52 3.44 2.57 1.61
N GLU A 53 2.50 2.96 2.50
CA GLU A 53 2.86 3.66 3.74
C GLU A 53 3.64 2.74 4.69
N LEU A 54 3.28 1.47 4.76
CA LEU A 54 4.06 0.48 5.49
C LEU A 54 5.46 0.31 4.87
N GLY A 55 5.55 0.39 3.54
CA GLY A 55 6.83 0.39 2.83
C GLY A 55 7.71 1.54 3.27
N HIS A 56 7.15 2.75 3.38
CA HIS A 56 7.88 3.91 3.93
C HIS A 56 8.30 3.65 5.38
N TYR A 57 7.39 3.14 6.19
CA TYR A 57 7.68 2.85 7.60
C TYR A 57 8.86 1.88 7.75
N HIS A 58 8.90 0.84 6.94
CA HIS A 58 9.92 -0.22 7.06
C HIS A 58 11.23 0.09 6.37
N THR A 59 11.24 0.93 5.33
CA THR A 59 12.41 1.11 4.48
C THR A 59 13.05 2.50 4.56
N SER A 60 12.36 3.46 5.18
CA SER A 60 12.88 4.82 5.28
C SER A 60 13.67 5.01 6.57
N PHE A 61 14.83 5.65 6.45
CA PHE A 61 15.70 5.99 7.58
C PHE A 61 15.97 7.48 7.56
N GLY A 62 16.16 8.07 8.73
CA GLY A 62 16.51 9.47 8.87
C GLY A 62 15.30 10.33 9.25
N ASN A 63 15.18 11.53 8.66
CA ASN A 63 14.16 12.49 9.05
C ASN A 63 12.78 12.09 8.51
N ILE A 64 11.97 11.51 9.37
CA ILE A 64 10.64 11.00 9.03
C ILE A 64 9.70 12.12 8.59
N LEU A 65 9.80 13.31 9.18
CA LEU A 65 8.95 14.45 8.81
C LEU A 65 9.11 14.82 7.34
N ASN A 66 10.35 14.86 6.86
CA ASN A 66 10.60 15.15 5.46
C ASN A 66 10.10 14.04 4.55
N GLN A 67 10.18 12.79 5.01
CA GLN A 67 9.77 11.64 4.23
C GLN A 67 8.27 11.56 4.03
N THR A 68 7.47 11.95 5.02
CA THR A 68 6.01 11.89 4.91
C THR A 68 5.44 12.90 3.92
N ILE A 69 6.08 14.06 3.79
CA ILE A 69 5.56 15.15 2.97
C ILE A 69 6.30 15.24 1.64
N ILE A 70 7.62 15.09 1.66
CA ILE A 70 8.48 15.23 0.48
C ILE A 70 9.35 13.99 0.36
N SER A 71 8.75 12.88 -0.03
CA SER A 71 9.51 11.69 -0.37
C SER A 71 10.21 11.94 -1.70
N ASN A 72 11.51 11.64 -1.76
CA ASN A 72 12.18 11.70 -3.04
C ASN A 72 11.82 10.47 -3.89
N ARG A 73 12.11 10.54 -5.17
CA ARG A 73 11.74 9.51 -6.13
C ARG A 73 12.29 8.12 -5.76
N LYS A 74 13.49 8.09 -5.19
CA LYS A 74 14.14 6.84 -4.78
C LYS A 74 13.42 6.20 -3.59
N GLN A 75 13.03 7.00 -2.60
CA GLN A 75 12.29 6.51 -1.44
C GLN A 75 10.92 5.97 -1.84
N GLU A 76 10.22 6.67 -2.74
CA GLU A 76 8.95 6.21 -3.28
C GLU A 76 9.09 4.87 -3.99
N HIS A 77 10.14 4.72 -4.79
CA HIS A 77 10.38 3.49 -5.52
C HIS A 77 10.62 2.31 -4.57
N ILE A 78 11.45 2.51 -3.55
CA ILE A 78 11.75 1.47 -2.56
C ILE A 78 10.48 1.06 -1.81
N ALA A 79 9.68 2.05 -1.39
CA ALA A 79 8.42 1.77 -0.69
C ALA A 79 7.44 0.99 -1.56
N ARG A 80 7.35 1.33 -2.85
CA ARG A 80 6.51 0.60 -3.80
C ARG A 80 6.97 -0.83 -4.02
N LEU A 81 8.28 -1.05 -4.14
CA LEU A 81 8.81 -2.41 -4.26
C LEU A 81 8.46 -3.24 -3.03
N TRP A 82 8.56 -2.65 -1.84
CA TRP A 82 8.14 -3.32 -0.61
C TRP A 82 6.66 -3.68 -0.66
N ALA A 83 5.82 -2.73 -1.11
CA ALA A 83 4.38 -2.95 -1.20
C ALA A 83 4.01 -4.04 -2.20
N TYR A 84 4.64 -4.06 -3.37
CA TYR A 84 4.43 -5.10 -4.37
C TYR A 84 4.78 -6.48 -3.82
N ASP A 85 5.93 -6.59 -3.17
CA ASP A 85 6.36 -7.85 -2.58
C ASP A 85 5.40 -8.31 -1.48
N LYS A 86 4.93 -7.37 -0.65
CA LYS A 86 4.04 -7.68 0.45
C LYS A 86 2.67 -8.17 -0.02
N LEU A 87 2.06 -7.49 -0.99
CA LEU A 87 0.70 -7.81 -1.42
C LEU A 87 0.64 -8.85 -2.53
N ILE A 88 1.64 -8.91 -3.38
CA ILE A 88 1.65 -9.79 -4.55
C ILE A 88 2.78 -10.82 -4.43
N GLY A 89 4.02 -10.38 -4.66
CA GLY A 89 5.17 -11.27 -4.64
C GLY A 89 5.16 -12.33 -5.73
N LEU A 90 6.28 -12.98 -5.96
CA LEU A 90 6.38 -14.07 -6.92
C LEU A 90 5.48 -15.27 -6.53
N PRO A 91 5.47 -15.72 -5.25
CA PRO A 91 4.54 -16.79 -4.86
C PRO A 91 3.09 -16.44 -5.11
N GLY A 92 2.70 -15.16 -4.94
CA GLY A 92 1.33 -14.71 -5.22
C GLY A 92 0.98 -14.83 -6.69
N ILE A 93 1.88 -14.44 -7.58
CA ILE A 93 1.67 -14.54 -9.03
C ILE A 93 1.47 -16.01 -9.43
N ILE A 94 2.30 -16.90 -8.90
CA ILE A 94 2.17 -18.34 -9.15
C ILE A 94 0.80 -18.85 -8.67
N GLN A 95 0.38 -18.42 -7.47
CA GLN A 95 -0.91 -18.81 -6.92
C GLN A 95 -2.06 -18.31 -7.77
N GLY A 96 -2.01 -17.06 -8.22
CA GLY A 96 -3.04 -16.49 -9.12
C GLY A 96 -3.13 -17.26 -10.42
N TYR A 97 -2.01 -17.67 -10.99
CA TYR A 97 -1.98 -18.50 -12.18
C TYR A 97 -2.65 -19.85 -11.93
N LYS A 98 -2.34 -20.50 -10.80
CA LYS A 98 -2.94 -21.78 -10.42
C LYS A 98 -4.44 -21.68 -10.20
N MET A 99 -4.94 -20.53 -9.76
CA MET A 99 -6.37 -20.28 -9.56
C MET A 99 -7.07 -19.87 -10.85
N HIS A 100 -6.40 -19.95 -12.00
CA HIS A 100 -6.95 -19.67 -13.31
C HIS A 100 -7.45 -18.24 -13.50
N CYS A 101 -6.79 -17.26 -12.89
CA CYS A 101 -7.09 -15.86 -13.15
C CYS A 101 -6.68 -15.54 -14.60
N GLN A 102 -7.63 -15.13 -15.42
CA GLN A 102 -7.43 -14.96 -16.86
C GLN A 102 -7.38 -13.49 -17.31
N SER A 103 -7.70 -12.56 -16.43
CA SER A 103 -7.70 -11.14 -16.77
C SER A 103 -6.99 -10.36 -15.69
N LEU A 104 -6.58 -9.13 -16.05
CA LEU A 104 -5.99 -8.19 -15.09
C LEU A 104 -6.97 -7.91 -13.95
N TYR A 105 -8.26 -7.75 -14.29
CA TYR A 105 -9.31 -7.51 -13.32
C TYR A 105 -9.43 -8.66 -12.30
N GLU A 106 -9.48 -9.90 -12.79
CA GLU A 106 -9.57 -11.07 -11.91
C GLU A 106 -8.36 -11.18 -11.00
N LEU A 107 -7.17 -10.97 -11.56
CA LEU A 107 -5.93 -11.07 -10.80
C LEU A 107 -5.83 -9.96 -9.76
N ALA A 108 -6.22 -8.73 -10.10
CA ALA A 108 -6.24 -7.63 -9.16
C ALA A 108 -7.18 -7.92 -7.99
N ASN A 109 -8.38 -8.43 -8.27
CA ASN A 109 -9.31 -8.80 -7.22
C ASN A 109 -8.81 -9.96 -6.36
N PHE A 110 -8.10 -10.91 -6.97
CA PHE A 110 -7.48 -12.01 -6.22
C PHE A 110 -6.50 -11.47 -5.16
N PHE A 111 -5.73 -10.43 -5.49
CA PHE A 111 -4.77 -9.81 -4.58
C PHE A 111 -5.36 -8.69 -3.73
N ASP A 112 -6.63 -8.33 -3.92
CA ASP A 112 -7.28 -7.21 -3.25
C ASP A 112 -6.56 -5.88 -3.50
N VAL A 113 -6.12 -5.68 -4.74
CA VAL A 113 -5.43 -4.47 -5.19
C VAL A 113 -6.13 -3.85 -6.38
N THR A 114 -5.70 -2.66 -6.78
CA THR A 114 -6.20 -2.03 -8.01
C THR A 114 -5.48 -2.60 -9.21
N GLU A 115 -6.10 -2.48 -10.39
CA GLU A 115 -5.44 -2.89 -11.63
C GLU A 115 -4.18 -2.05 -11.90
N ALA A 116 -4.21 -0.76 -11.57
CA ALA A 116 -3.05 0.12 -11.73
C ALA A 116 -1.87 -0.35 -10.89
N PHE A 117 -2.13 -0.71 -9.63
CA PHE A 117 -1.10 -1.23 -8.74
C PHE A 117 -0.49 -2.53 -9.31
N LEU A 118 -1.35 -3.43 -9.77
CA LEU A 118 -0.89 -4.70 -10.33
C LEU A 118 -0.04 -4.52 -11.59
N LYS A 119 -0.42 -3.58 -12.45
CA LYS A 119 0.35 -3.30 -13.68
C LYS A 119 1.77 -2.83 -13.39
N GLU A 120 1.95 -2.08 -12.33
CA GLU A 120 3.26 -1.54 -11.95
C GLU A 120 4.10 -2.55 -11.19
N ALA A 121 3.47 -3.58 -10.66
CA ALA A 121 4.15 -4.59 -9.86
C ALA A 121 5.08 -5.52 -10.67
#